data_40f705155e41a1eefa34c590f29a3b4e
#
_entry.id   40f705155e41a1eefa34c590f29a3b4e
#
_cell.length_a   1.000
_cell.length_b   1.000
_cell.length_c   1.000
_cell.angle_alpha   90.00
_cell.angle_beta   90.00
_cell.angle_gamma   90.00
#
_symmetry.space_group_name_H-M   'P 1'
#
loop_
_entity.id
_entity.type
_entity.pdbx_description
1 polymer ?
#
loop_
_entity_poly.entity_id
_entity_poly.type
_entity_poly.pdbx_seq_one_letter_code
_entity_poly.pdbx_strand_id
1 'polypeptide(L)'
;MELLKAFLGGAGGAALATGLFMIIKWLLDRRAAKEDKADDRKAVDCKARGEEIARVEKRVDALYVANRIQLYDRIKHLGKAYIKQEQISPEDLKDLIDMHKCYHDDLGGNGFLDEIMEQVRHLPIKI
;
A
#
# COMPACT_ATOMS: atom_id res chain seq x y z
N MET A 1 7.00 -4.78 -72.53
CA MET A 1 6.08 -5.76 -71.87
C MET A 1 6.68 -7.18 -71.76
N GLU A 2 7.49 -7.59 -72.68
CA GLU A 2 8.15 -8.91 -72.70
C GLU A 2 9.22 -9.07 -71.57
N LEU A 3 10.00 -8.01 -71.29
CA LEU A 3 11.00 -8.01 -70.19
C LEU A 3 10.39 -8.16 -68.78
N LEU A 4 9.18 -7.63 -68.57
CA LEU A 4 8.49 -7.73 -67.28
C LEU A 4 7.93 -9.14 -67.06
N LYS A 5 7.50 -9.80 -68.16
CA LYS A 5 7.04 -11.22 -68.05
C LYS A 5 8.20 -12.19 -67.85
N ALA A 6 9.39 -11.90 -68.39
CA ALA A 6 10.59 -12.69 -68.14
C ALA A 6 11.10 -12.53 -66.72
N PHE A 7 10.92 -11.37 -66.09
CA PHE A 7 11.31 -11.10 -64.72
C PHE A 7 10.34 -11.75 -63.68
N LEU A 8 9.07 -11.85 -64.03
CA LEU A 8 8.05 -12.47 -63.18
C LEU A 8 7.95 -14.00 -63.33
N GLY A 9 8.43 -14.57 -64.43
CA GLY A 9 8.35 -16.00 -64.73
C GLY A 9 9.63 -16.80 -64.57
N GLY A 10 10.76 -16.16 -64.24
CA GLY A 10 12.07 -16.82 -64.11
C GLY A 10 12.44 -17.06 -62.63
N ALA A 11 13.49 -17.85 -62.40
CA ALA A 11 14.04 -18.21 -61.10
C ALA A 11 14.33 -17.01 -60.18
N GLY A 12 14.33 -15.75 -60.68
CA GLY A 12 14.49 -14.55 -59.90
C GLY A 12 13.25 -14.16 -59.07
N GLY A 13 12.05 -14.52 -59.51
CA GLY A 13 10.81 -14.21 -58.76
C GLY A 13 10.67 -14.98 -57.47
N ALA A 14 11.11 -16.24 -57.46
CA ALA A 14 11.09 -17.08 -56.27
C ALA A 14 12.12 -16.63 -55.20
N ALA A 15 13.27 -16.14 -55.65
CA ALA A 15 14.32 -15.64 -54.76
C ALA A 15 13.92 -14.32 -54.07
N LEU A 16 13.21 -13.45 -54.81
CA LEU A 16 12.68 -12.19 -54.24
C LEU A 16 11.54 -12.46 -53.26
N ALA A 17 10.66 -13.40 -53.56
CA ALA A 17 9.56 -13.78 -52.70
C ALA A 17 10.06 -14.41 -51.36
N THR A 18 11.06 -15.28 -51.44
CA THR A 18 11.72 -15.85 -50.24
C THR A 18 12.46 -14.80 -49.43
N GLY A 19 13.15 -13.86 -50.07
CA GLY A 19 13.83 -12.75 -49.40
C GLY A 19 12.85 -11.85 -48.65
N LEU A 20 11.74 -11.47 -49.29
CA LEU A 20 10.67 -10.68 -48.67
C LEU A 20 10.02 -11.43 -47.47
N PHE A 21 9.76 -12.72 -47.64
CA PHE A 21 9.19 -13.55 -46.57
C PHE A 21 10.13 -13.63 -45.36
N MET A 22 11.42 -13.77 -45.59
CA MET A 22 12.42 -13.79 -44.49
C MET A 22 12.50 -12.44 -43.75
N ILE A 23 12.42 -11.33 -44.48
CA ILE A 23 12.43 -10.00 -43.87
C ILE A 23 11.15 -9.78 -43.08
N ILE A 24 9.99 -10.16 -43.57
CA ILE A 24 8.72 -10.04 -42.86
C ILE A 24 8.75 -10.91 -41.61
N LYS A 25 9.20 -12.15 -41.70
CA LYS A 25 9.34 -13.05 -40.58
C LYS A 25 10.30 -12.48 -39.53
N TRP A 26 11.45 -11.96 -39.95
CA TRP A 26 12.42 -11.34 -39.01
C TRP A 26 11.82 -10.10 -38.32
N LEU A 27 11.04 -9.28 -39.03
CA LEU A 27 10.36 -8.13 -38.43
C LEU A 27 9.29 -8.54 -37.42
N LEU A 28 8.51 -9.60 -37.71
CA LEU A 28 7.51 -10.14 -36.80
C LEU A 28 8.15 -10.76 -35.57
N ASP A 29 9.19 -11.56 -35.74
CA ASP A 29 9.93 -12.16 -34.62
C ASP A 29 10.58 -11.09 -33.73
N ARG A 30 11.06 -9.99 -34.34
CA ARG A 30 11.62 -8.86 -33.57
C ARG A 30 10.56 -8.06 -32.81
N ARG A 31 9.33 -7.97 -33.34
CA ARG A 31 8.22 -7.36 -32.62
C ARG A 31 7.76 -8.24 -31.45
N ALA A 32 7.55 -9.53 -31.68
CA ALA A 32 7.19 -10.47 -30.65
C ALA A 32 8.20 -10.48 -29.49
N ALA A 33 9.50 -10.52 -29.81
CA ALA A 33 10.56 -10.46 -28.78
C ALA A 33 10.60 -9.14 -27.99
N LYS A 34 10.08 -8.03 -28.54
CA LYS A 34 9.96 -6.76 -27.82
C LYS A 34 8.74 -6.76 -26.92
N GLU A 35 7.63 -7.32 -27.39
CA GLU A 35 6.41 -7.47 -26.60
C GLU A 35 6.63 -8.39 -25.41
N ASP A 36 7.25 -9.55 -25.62
CA ASP A 36 7.61 -10.49 -24.54
C ASP A 36 8.48 -9.82 -23.46
N LYS A 37 9.50 -9.06 -23.87
CA LYS A 37 10.36 -8.32 -22.92
C LYS A 37 9.61 -7.20 -22.18
N ALA A 38 8.62 -6.59 -22.82
CA ALA A 38 7.81 -5.55 -22.18
C ALA A 38 6.85 -6.15 -21.14
N ASP A 39 6.28 -7.31 -21.45
CA ASP A 39 5.40 -8.02 -20.53
C ASP A 39 6.16 -8.63 -19.34
N ASP A 40 7.36 -9.19 -19.57
CA ASP A 40 8.25 -9.63 -18.52
C ASP A 40 8.64 -8.49 -17.56
N ARG A 41 8.95 -7.30 -18.09
CA ARG A 41 9.25 -6.12 -17.27
C ARG A 41 8.05 -5.69 -16.43
N LYS A 42 6.84 -5.68 -17.02
CA LYS A 42 5.61 -5.36 -16.26
C LYS A 42 5.34 -6.38 -15.17
N ALA A 43 5.54 -7.67 -15.44
CA ALA A 43 5.36 -8.73 -14.45
C ALA A 43 6.34 -8.58 -13.28
N VAL A 44 7.61 -8.28 -13.56
CA VAL A 44 8.62 -8.01 -12.52
C VAL A 44 8.28 -6.78 -11.69
N ASP A 45 7.85 -5.69 -12.35
CA ASP A 45 7.46 -4.44 -11.68
C ASP A 45 6.21 -4.64 -10.79
N CYS A 46 5.20 -5.36 -11.29
CA CYS A 46 4.02 -5.72 -10.49
C CYS A 46 4.39 -6.56 -9.26
N LYS A 47 5.30 -7.53 -9.41
CA LYS A 47 5.76 -8.35 -8.29
C LYS A 47 6.53 -7.52 -7.26
N ALA A 48 7.44 -6.66 -7.71
CA ALA A 48 8.20 -5.77 -6.84
C ALA A 48 7.28 -4.82 -6.05
N ARG A 49 6.27 -4.23 -6.71
CA ARG A 49 5.25 -3.40 -6.04
C ARG A 49 4.44 -4.20 -5.03
N GLY A 50 4.04 -5.42 -5.34
CA GLY A 50 3.33 -6.29 -4.41
C GLY A 50 4.15 -6.59 -3.15
N GLU A 51 5.45 -6.87 -3.30
CA GLU A 51 6.36 -7.09 -2.16
C GLU A 51 6.58 -5.82 -1.33
N GLU A 52 6.59 -4.65 -1.97
CA GLU A 52 6.71 -3.37 -1.28
C GLU A 52 5.43 -3.05 -0.48
N ILE A 53 4.25 -3.25 -1.07
CA ILE A 53 2.97 -3.09 -0.39
C ILE A 53 2.90 -3.99 0.85
N ALA A 54 3.24 -5.28 0.71
CA ALA A 54 3.23 -6.22 1.84
C ALA A 54 4.19 -5.79 2.96
N ARG A 55 5.35 -5.21 2.61
CA ARG A 55 6.28 -4.64 3.60
C ARG A 55 5.70 -3.42 4.32
N VAL A 56 5.03 -2.54 3.58
CA VAL A 56 4.38 -1.34 4.16
C VAL A 56 3.24 -1.76 5.07
N GLU A 57 2.38 -2.68 4.63
CA GLU A 57 1.29 -3.22 5.45
C GLU A 57 1.81 -3.76 6.79
N LYS A 58 2.84 -4.60 6.76
CA LYS A 58 3.45 -5.14 7.99
C LYS A 58 3.98 -4.03 8.92
N ARG A 59 4.56 -2.96 8.36
CA ARG A 59 5.04 -1.82 9.15
C ARG A 59 3.89 -1.00 9.73
N VAL A 60 2.82 -0.83 8.97
CA VAL A 60 1.60 -0.15 9.43
C VAL A 60 0.97 -0.93 10.58
N ASP A 61 0.84 -2.25 10.48
CA ASP A 61 0.32 -3.10 11.54
C ASP A 61 1.16 -2.98 12.82
N ALA A 62 2.48 -2.99 12.70
CA ALA A 62 3.38 -2.83 13.84
C ALA A 62 3.23 -1.45 14.51
N LEU A 63 3.08 -0.38 13.72
CA LEU A 63 2.82 0.98 14.23
C LEU A 63 1.46 1.08 14.90
N TYR A 64 0.44 0.43 14.35
CA TYR A 64 -0.89 0.36 14.93
C TYR A 64 -0.88 -0.25 16.34
N VAL A 65 -0.20 -1.39 16.48
CA VAL A 65 -0.04 -2.06 17.78
C VAL A 65 0.76 -1.18 18.75
N ALA A 66 1.86 -0.59 18.30
CA ALA A 66 2.69 0.28 19.13
C ALA A 66 1.92 1.51 19.63
N ASN A 67 1.17 2.18 18.75
CA ASN A 67 0.34 3.33 19.11
C ASN A 67 -0.75 2.96 20.13
N ARG A 68 -1.37 1.80 19.96
CA ARG A 68 -2.38 1.30 20.91
C ARG A 68 -1.79 1.11 22.29
N ILE A 69 -0.60 0.51 22.40
CA ILE A 69 0.09 0.32 23.68
C ILE A 69 0.47 1.66 24.30
N GLN A 70 0.99 2.60 23.50
CA GLN A 70 1.37 3.92 24.00
C GLN A 70 0.16 4.72 24.52
N LEU A 71 -0.96 4.70 23.80
CA LEU A 71 -2.18 5.37 24.25
C LEU A 71 -2.74 4.72 25.53
N TYR A 72 -2.74 3.40 25.58
CA TYR A 72 -3.14 2.67 26.79
C TYR A 72 -2.35 3.14 28.03
N ASP A 73 -1.01 3.11 27.94
CA ASP A 73 -0.15 3.51 29.04
C ASP A 73 -0.34 4.99 29.40
N ARG A 74 -0.45 5.86 28.41
CA ARG A 74 -0.64 7.29 28.63
C ARG A 74 -1.97 7.60 29.33
N ILE A 75 -3.07 7.04 28.85
CA ILE A 75 -4.39 7.23 29.45
C ILE A 75 -4.41 6.67 30.87
N LYS A 76 -3.86 5.48 31.07
CA LYS A 76 -3.77 4.85 32.39
C LYS A 76 -2.98 5.70 33.37
N HIS A 77 -1.81 6.21 32.99
CA HIS A 77 -0.98 7.04 33.85
C HIS A 77 -1.62 8.39 34.17
N LEU A 78 -2.13 9.09 33.14
CA LEU A 78 -2.79 10.37 33.33
C LEU A 78 -4.08 10.23 34.15
N GLY A 79 -4.92 9.24 33.83
CA GLY A 79 -6.15 8.98 34.58
C GLY A 79 -5.89 8.73 36.06
N LYS A 80 -4.94 7.85 36.39
CA LYS A 80 -4.54 7.60 37.76
C LYS A 80 -3.97 8.83 38.47
N ALA A 81 -3.21 9.68 37.76
CA ALA A 81 -2.66 10.91 38.31
C ALA A 81 -3.78 11.90 38.66
N TYR A 82 -4.77 12.09 37.80
CA TYR A 82 -5.91 12.97 38.07
C TYR A 82 -6.81 12.43 39.21
N ILE A 83 -7.06 11.13 39.26
CA ILE A 83 -7.77 10.50 40.36
C ILE A 83 -7.05 10.77 41.69
N LYS A 84 -5.72 10.66 41.72
CA LYS A 84 -4.91 10.94 42.92
C LYS A 84 -4.92 12.43 43.31
N GLN A 85 -5.04 13.32 42.34
CA GLN A 85 -5.16 14.78 42.54
C GLN A 85 -6.56 15.20 42.99
N GLU A 86 -7.56 14.32 42.86
CA GLU A 86 -8.97 14.54 43.17
C GLU A 86 -9.61 15.71 42.39
N GLN A 87 -8.99 16.14 41.29
CA GLN A 87 -9.48 17.23 40.44
C GLN A 87 -8.87 17.12 39.04
N ILE A 88 -9.55 17.69 38.04
CA ILE A 88 -9.09 17.75 36.67
C ILE A 88 -9.52 19.07 36.04
N SER A 89 -8.68 19.66 35.16
CA SER A 89 -9.09 20.83 34.37
C SER A 89 -10.03 20.41 33.23
N PRO A 90 -10.90 21.34 32.73
CA PRO A 90 -11.78 21.03 31.62
C PRO A 90 -11.01 20.64 30.33
N GLU A 91 -9.86 21.24 30.13
CA GLU A 91 -8.97 21.01 28.99
C GLU A 91 -8.35 19.61 29.08
N ASP A 92 -7.77 19.25 30.23
CA ASP A 92 -7.18 17.92 30.45
C ASP A 92 -8.24 16.81 30.34
N LEU A 93 -9.45 17.05 30.83
CA LEU A 93 -10.55 16.10 30.71
C LEU A 93 -10.92 15.85 29.26
N LYS A 94 -11.02 16.92 28.46
CA LYS A 94 -11.30 16.81 27.03
C LYS A 94 -10.21 16.02 26.33
N ASP A 95 -8.93 16.36 26.57
CA ASP A 95 -7.80 15.66 25.94
C ASP A 95 -7.80 14.19 26.28
N LEU A 96 -8.09 13.84 27.53
CA LEU A 96 -8.13 12.44 27.97
C LEU A 96 -9.30 11.68 27.32
N ILE A 97 -10.46 12.32 27.17
CA ILE A 97 -11.62 11.75 26.45
C ILE A 97 -11.26 11.49 24.98
N ASP A 98 -10.62 12.47 24.31
CA ASP A 98 -10.23 12.34 22.91
C ASP A 98 -9.18 11.22 22.72
N MET A 99 -8.21 11.11 23.61
CA MET A 99 -7.25 10.01 23.62
C MET A 99 -7.93 8.65 23.83
N HIS A 100 -8.88 8.55 24.78
CA HIS A 100 -9.61 7.32 25.04
C HIS A 100 -10.47 6.90 23.84
N LYS A 101 -11.12 7.86 23.20
CA LYS A 101 -11.90 7.62 21.98
C LYS A 101 -11.02 7.07 20.85
N CYS A 102 -9.87 7.68 20.59
CA CYS A 102 -8.90 7.19 19.61
C CYS A 102 -8.42 5.77 19.96
N TYR A 103 -8.11 5.48 21.22
CA TYR A 103 -7.71 4.16 21.68
C TYR A 103 -8.79 3.11 21.45
N HIS A 104 -10.03 3.42 21.81
CA HIS A 104 -11.15 2.46 21.78
C HIS A 104 -11.71 2.29 20.36
N ASP A 105 -12.04 3.40 19.69
CA ASP A 105 -12.77 3.37 18.41
C ASP A 105 -11.82 3.15 17.21
N ASP A 106 -10.68 3.86 17.17
CA ASP A 106 -9.79 3.84 16.02
C ASP A 106 -8.74 2.73 16.10
N LEU A 107 -8.24 2.44 17.31
CA LEU A 107 -7.18 1.45 17.51
C LEU A 107 -7.68 0.10 18.07
N GLY A 108 -8.99 -0.10 18.17
CA GLY A 108 -9.57 -1.35 18.62
C GLY A 108 -9.12 -1.76 20.04
N GLY A 109 -8.99 -0.78 20.93
CA GLY A 109 -8.67 -1.01 22.33
C GLY A 109 -9.79 -1.74 23.04
N ASN A 110 -9.44 -2.41 24.13
CA ASN A 110 -10.38 -3.11 25.00
C ASN A 110 -10.88 -2.20 26.13
N GLY A 111 -11.90 -2.67 26.87
CA GLY A 111 -12.54 -1.91 27.96
C GLY A 111 -11.75 -1.76 29.25
N PHE A 112 -10.46 -2.13 29.31
CA PHE A 112 -9.65 -2.03 30.53
C PHE A 112 -9.46 -0.62 31.07
N LEU A 113 -9.62 0.40 30.24
CA LEU A 113 -9.52 1.80 30.64
C LEU A 113 -10.86 2.41 31.04
N ASP A 114 -11.97 1.73 30.80
CA ASP A 114 -13.33 2.29 31.00
C ASP A 114 -13.56 2.65 32.46
N GLU A 115 -13.11 1.82 33.41
CA GLU A 115 -13.21 2.08 34.84
C GLU A 115 -12.44 3.34 35.25
N ILE A 116 -11.22 3.51 34.73
CA ILE A 116 -10.40 4.70 34.99
C ILE A 116 -11.10 5.95 34.43
N MET A 117 -11.60 5.87 33.19
CA MET A 117 -12.30 6.97 32.54
C MET A 117 -13.59 7.35 33.25
N GLU A 118 -14.32 6.37 33.77
CA GLU A 118 -15.52 6.60 34.58
C GLU A 118 -15.17 7.40 35.85
N GLN A 119 -14.14 6.99 36.57
CA GLN A 119 -13.69 7.73 37.76
C GLN A 119 -13.23 9.14 37.43
N VAL A 120 -12.47 9.32 36.33
CA VAL A 120 -12.00 10.64 35.89
C VAL A 120 -13.14 11.59 35.53
N ARG A 121 -14.19 11.09 34.88
CA ARG A 121 -15.37 11.89 34.52
C ARG A 121 -16.15 12.43 35.71
N HIS A 122 -16.05 11.77 36.86
CA HIS A 122 -16.69 12.18 38.11
C HIS A 122 -15.83 13.09 38.97
N LEU A 123 -14.59 13.41 38.57
CA LEU A 123 -13.73 14.32 39.31
C LEU A 123 -14.24 15.76 39.29
N PRO A 124 -14.07 16.51 40.41
CA PRO A 124 -14.32 17.94 40.42
C PRO A 124 -13.51 18.69 39.38
N ILE A 125 -14.15 19.62 38.70
CA ILE A 125 -13.46 20.48 37.72
C ILE A 125 -12.66 21.54 38.45
N LYS A 126 -11.38 21.61 38.16
CA LYS A 126 -10.50 22.65 38.64
C LYS A 126 -10.81 23.98 37.92
N ILE A 127 -11.25 24.97 38.67
CA ILE A 127 -11.49 26.33 38.18
C ILE A 127 -10.21 27.16 38.24
#